data_ef1d614e7fa874ff1f0b20941cd4540c
#
_entry.id   ef1d614e7fa874ff1f0b20941cd4540c
#
_cell.length_a   1.000
_cell.length_b   1.000
_cell.length_c   1.000
_cell.angle_alpha   90.00
_cell.angle_beta   90.00
_cell.angle_gamma   90.00
#
_symmetry.space_group_name_H-M   'P 1'
#
loop_
_entity.id
_entity.type
_entity.pdbx_description
1 polymer ?
#
loop_
_entity_poly.entity_id
_entity_poly.type
_entity_poly.pdbx_seq_one_letter_code
_entity_poly.pdbx_strand_id
1 'polypeptide(L)'
;LRPQLAKVQGVNLFLQAGQDIRVGGRSSRTQYQYTLTDSNLDELNTWAPRLLAKLRQVPEVTDLATDQQNAAASAVLTIDRDRASSFGISPAAIDATLYDAIGQRQVAQYFTQLNSYHVVLEVTPALQQDPALFSKLYLSSPITGQQVPLSTFVKVDTSKTAYLSISHQGQFPAVTI
;
A
#
# COMPACT_ATOMS: atom_id res chain seq x y z
N LEU A 1 32.32 11.06 -9.91
CA LEU A 1 31.41 9.95 -9.61
C LEU A 1 29.94 10.33 -9.87
N ARG A 2 29.40 11.46 -9.31
CA ARG A 2 27.99 11.86 -9.50
C ARG A 2 27.57 11.92 -10.98
N PRO A 3 28.28 12.60 -11.91
CA PRO A 3 27.82 12.69 -13.30
C PRO A 3 27.91 11.37 -14.08
N GLN A 4 28.70 10.42 -13.64
CA GLN A 4 28.78 9.09 -14.25
C GLN A 4 27.64 8.18 -13.76
N LEU A 5 27.29 8.28 -12.49
CA LEU A 5 26.23 7.47 -11.87
C LEU A 5 24.83 8.00 -12.21
N ALA A 6 24.68 9.30 -12.48
CA ALA A 6 23.41 9.89 -12.95
C ALA A 6 22.96 9.37 -14.34
N LYS A 7 23.84 8.66 -15.09
CA LYS A 7 23.51 8.05 -16.38
C LYS A 7 22.79 6.69 -16.24
N VAL A 8 22.73 6.14 -15.05
CA VAL A 8 22.06 4.85 -14.81
C VAL A 8 20.56 5.11 -14.69
N GLN A 9 19.81 4.63 -15.69
CA GLN A 9 18.36 4.79 -15.72
C GLN A 9 17.68 3.93 -14.64
N GLY A 10 16.62 4.47 -14.02
CA GLY A 10 15.80 3.75 -13.03
C GLY A 10 16.36 3.77 -11.60
N VAL A 11 17.47 4.46 -11.33
CA VAL A 11 18.07 4.58 -10.00
C VAL A 11 18.26 6.04 -9.62
N ASN A 12 17.74 6.43 -8.46
CA ASN A 12 18.05 7.71 -7.83
C ASN A 12 19.13 7.50 -6.77
N LEU A 13 20.30 8.08 -6.97
CA LEU A 13 21.44 7.90 -6.09
C LEU A 13 21.65 9.13 -5.21
N PHE A 14 21.65 8.91 -3.89
CA PHE A 14 21.94 9.93 -2.89
C PHE A 14 23.34 9.63 -2.31
N LEU A 15 24.30 10.50 -2.58
CA LEU A 15 25.67 10.36 -2.09
C LEU A 15 25.85 11.25 -0.86
N GLN A 16 26.10 10.65 0.29
CA GLN A 16 26.45 11.37 1.53
C GLN A 16 27.94 11.17 1.83
N ALA A 17 28.57 12.24 2.30
CA ALA A 17 29.90 12.13 2.91
C ALA A 17 29.79 11.32 4.21
N GLY A 18 30.70 10.35 4.43
CA GLY A 18 30.78 9.63 5.68
C GLY A 18 31.07 10.58 6.84
N GLN A 19 30.25 10.57 7.87
CA GLN A 19 30.49 11.28 9.13
C GLN A 19 30.76 10.26 10.23
N ASP A 20 31.81 10.46 10.98
CA ASP A 20 32.21 9.59 12.08
C ASP A 20 31.26 9.74 13.29
N ILE A 21 30.65 10.94 13.45
CA ILE A 21 29.71 11.22 14.54
C ILE A 21 28.41 11.73 13.94
N ARG A 22 27.34 11.02 14.19
CA ARG A 22 25.96 11.46 13.86
C ARG A 22 25.32 11.98 15.14
N VAL A 23 25.09 13.29 15.21
CA VAL A 23 24.42 13.93 16.35
C VAL A 23 22.96 14.20 15.97
N GLY A 24 22.06 13.42 16.56
CA GLY A 24 20.60 13.62 16.42
C GLY A 24 20.05 13.17 15.05
N GLY A 25 18.75 13.08 14.97
CA GLY A 25 18.01 12.81 13.74
C GLY A 25 17.74 11.33 13.46
N ARG A 26 16.74 11.11 12.62
CA ARG A 26 16.41 9.79 12.06
C ARG A 26 17.43 9.43 11.00
N SER A 27 17.63 8.13 10.79
CA SER A 27 18.37 7.65 9.61
C SER A 27 17.63 8.13 8.34
N SER A 28 18.25 9.01 7.58
CA SER A 28 17.68 9.61 6.37
C SER A 28 18.63 9.44 5.19
N ARG A 29 18.08 9.58 3.99
CA ARG A 29 18.83 9.59 2.72
C ARG A 29 19.62 10.88 2.53
N THR A 30 19.30 11.93 3.29
CA THR A 30 19.86 13.29 3.18
C THR A 30 20.54 13.71 4.47
N GLN A 31 21.53 14.61 4.37
CA GLN A 31 22.29 15.10 5.52
C GLN A 31 21.46 16.07 6.37
N TYR A 32 20.67 16.92 5.74
CA TYR A 32 19.77 17.86 6.38
C TYR A 32 18.34 17.34 6.33
N GLN A 33 17.57 17.55 7.36
CA GLN A 33 16.21 17.06 7.46
C GLN A 33 15.29 18.18 7.91
N TYR A 34 14.18 18.32 7.22
CA TYR A 34 13.08 19.19 7.62
C TYR A 34 11.83 18.36 7.78
N THR A 35 11.26 18.35 8.98
CA THR A 35 10.08 17.53 9.30
C THR A 35 8.86 18.43 9.45
N LEU A 36 7.83 18.12 8.65
CA LEU A 36 6.49 18.69 8.80
C LEU A 36 5.68 17.77 9.70
N THR A 37 4.94 18.33 10.61
CA THR A 37 4.01 17.61 11.49
C THR A 37 2.65 18.29 11.46
N ASP A 38 1.59 17.49 11.44
CA ASP A 38 0.23 17.98 11.51
C ASP A 38 -0.65 16.97 12.26
N SER A 39 -1.71 17.42 12.91
CA SER A 39 -2.75 16.57 13.48
C SER A 39 -3.69 16.02 12.39
N ASN A 40 -3.78 16.72 11.25
CA ASN A 40 -4.60 16.35 10.10
C ASN A 40 -3.72 15.75 8.99
N LEU A 41 -3.86 14.43 8.79
CA LEU A 41 -3.10 13.70 7.78
C LEU A 41 -3.38 14.19 6.34
N ASP A 42 -4.60 14.60 6.03
CA ASP A 42 -4.98 15.06 4.68
C ASP A 42 -4.34 16.41 4.35
N GLU A 43 -4.26 17.31 5.34
CA GLU A 43 -3.53 18.56 5.19
C GLU A 43 -2.04 18.32 4.99
N LEU A 44 -1.43 17.47 5.81
CA LEU A 44 -0.04 17.08 5.69
C LEU A 44 0.28 16.50 4.29
N ASN A 45 -0.60 15.64 3.80
CA ASN A 45 -0.46 15.03 2.47
C ASN A 45 -0.66 16.03 1.31
N THR A 46 -1.35 17.12 1.56
CA THR A 46 -1.51 18.21 0.59
C THR A 46 -0.30 19.12 0.57
N TRP A 47 0.22 19.48 1.75
CA TRP A 47 1.28 20.47 1.87
C TRP A 47 2.68 19.91 1.66
N ALA A 48 2.97 18.68 2.08
CA ALA A 48 4.30 18.09 1.92
C ALA A 48 4.75 17.99 0.46
N PRO A 49 3.93 17.51 -0.52
CA PRO A 49 4.31 17.52 -1.93
C PRO A 49 4.46 18.94 -2.52
N ARG A 50 3.64 19.89 -2.05
CA ARG A 50 3.73 21.29 -2.50
C ARG A 50 5.04 21.94 -2.05
N LEU A 51 5.43 21.68 -0.79
CA LEU A 51 6.71 22.15 -0.28
C LEU A 51 7.87 21.52 -1.04
N LEU A 52 7.84 20.20 -1.23
CA LEU A 52 8.86 19.49 -1.99
C LEU A 52 9.00 20.02 -3.42
N ALA A 53 7.87 20.30 -4.08
CA ALA A 53 7.87 20.88 -5.43
C ALA A 53 8.48 22.27 -5.46
N LYS A 54 8.23 23.09 -4.45
CA LYS A 54 8.84 24.42 -4.31
C LYS A 54 10.34 24.34 -4.02
N LEU A 55 10.74 23.45 -3.11
CA LEU A 55 12.17 23.25 -2.79
C LEU A 55 12.99 22.78 -4.01
N ARG A 56 12.39 21.98 -4.89
CA ARG A 56 13.04 21.57 -6.16
C ARG A 56 13.37 22.73 -7.10
N GLN A 57 12.72 23.87 -6.94
CA GLN A 57 12.96 25.08 -7.73
C GLN A 57 14.07 25.98 -7.14
N VAL A 58 14.54 25.66 -5.92
CA VAL A 58 15.59 26.42 -5.24
C VAL A 58 16.95 25.89 -5.67
N PRO A 59 17.77 26.70 -6.36
CA PRO A 59 19.03 26.24 -6.96
C PRO A 59 20.10 25.85 -5.93
N GLU A 60 19.98 26.33 -4.69
CA GLU A 60 20.89 26.04 -3.58
C GLU A 60 20.64 24.65 -2.96
N VAL A 61 19.48 24.04 -3.23
CA VAL A 61 19.09 22.77 -2.65
C VAL A 61 19.21 21.65 -3.68
N THR A 62 19.98 20.62 -3.37
CA THR A 62 20.21 19.46 -4.23
C THR A 62 19.85 18.18 -3.50
N ASP A 63 19.62 17.11 -4.26
CA ASP A 63 19.38 15.75 -3.73
C ASP A 63 18.17 15.66 -2.76
N LEU A 64 17.08 16.36 -3.08
CA LEU A 64 15.85 16.34 -2.28
C LEU A 64 15.19 14.95 -2.28
N ALA A 65 14.91 14.45 -1.09
CA ALA A 65 14.17 13.22 -0.87
C ALA A 65 13.04 13.42 0.13
N THR A 66 12.03 12.56 0.09
CA THR A 66 10.97 12.53 1.10
C THR A 66 10.75 11.09 1.58
N ASP A 67 10.32 10.94 2.81
CA ASP A 67 9.91 9.65 3.39
C ASP A 67 8.41 9.34 3.17
N GLN A 68 7.67 10.27 2.53
CA GLN A 68 6.26 10.09 2.26
C GLN A 68 6.00 8.93 1.28
N GLN A 69 5.15 7.99 1.69
CA GLN A 69 4.78 6.80 0.91
C GLN A 69 3.25 6.67 0.84
N ASN A 70 2.63 7.50 0.01
CA ASN A 70 1.17 7.59 -0.15
C ASN A 70 0.67 7.17 -1.54
N ALA A 71 1.49 6.51 -2.33
CA ALA A 71 1.18 6.13 -3.71
C ALA A 71 1.10 4.61 -3.92
N ALA A 72 0.73 3.86 -2.88
CA ALA A 72 0.50 2.42 -3.03
C ALA A 72 -0.75 2.16 -3.88
N ALA A 73 -0.70 1.19 -4.78
CA ALA A 73 -1.88 0.72 -5.49
C ALA A 73 -2.91 0.21 -4.48
N SER A 74 -4.15 0.60 -4.65
CA SER A 74 -5.27 0.24 -3.78
C SER A 74 -6.49 -0.14 -4.61
N ALA A 75 -7.25 -1.12 -4.14
CA ALA A 75 -8.55 -1.47 -4.68
C ALA A 75 -9.62 -1.26 -3.59
N VAL A 76 -10.48 -0.28 -3.78
CA VAL A 76 -11.60 -0.02 -2.89
C VAL A 76 -12.83 -0.76 -3.41
N LEU A 77 -13.36 -1.68 -2.61
CA LEU A 77 -14.53 -2.46 -2.96
C LEU A 77 -15.76 -1.86 -2.28
N THR A 78 -16.75 -1.50 -3.07
CA THR A 78 -18.05 -1.03 -2.58
C THR A 78 -19.09 -2.11 -2.85
N ILE A 79 -19.67 -2.65 -1.78
CA ILE A 79 -20.65 -3.74 -1.86
C ILE A 79 -22.07 -3.15 -1.94
N ASP A 80 -22.80 -3.52 -2.97
CA ASP A 80 -24.25 -3.31 -3.07
C ASP A 80 -24.96 -4.41 -2.27
N ARG A 81 -25.31 -4.08 -1.01
CA ARG A 81 -25.88 -5.02 -0.06
C ARG A 81 -27.27 -5.50 -0.46
N ASP A 82 -28.07 -4.64 -1.06
CA ASP A 82 -29.42 -4.99 -1.49
C ASP A 82 -29.36 -5.99 -2.62
N ARG A 83 -28.48 -5.75 -3.57
CA ARG A 83 -28.26 -6.67 -4.69
C ARG A 83 -27.65 -7.99 -4.26
N ALA A 84 -26.68 -8.00 -3.34
CA ALA A 84 -26.13 -9.24 -2.77
C ALA A 84 -27.21 -10.03 -2.03
N SER A 85 -28.06 -9.36 -1.25
CA SER A 85 -29.16 -9.94 -0.51
C SER A 85 -30.20 -10.61 -1.42
N SER A 86 -30.47 -10.07 -2.61
CA SER A 86 -31.39 -10.67 -3.59
C SER A 86 -30.92 -12.05 -4.10
N PHE A 87 -29.62 -12.32 -4.03
CA PHE A 87 -29.03 -13.65 -4.29
C PHE A 87 -28.85 -14.49 -3.02
N GLY A 88 -29.25 -13.98 -1.85
CA GLY A 88 -29.02 -14.62 -0.54
C GLY A 88 -27.56 -14.60 -0.10
N ILE A 89 -26.71 -13.78 -0.73
CA ILE A 89 -25.30 -13.68 -0.43
C ILE A 89 -25.09 -12.65 0.69
N SER A 90 -24.56 -13.12 1.83
CA SER A 90 -24.27 -12.26 2.97
C SER A 90 -22.94 -11.53 2.80
N PRO A 91 -22.75 -10.35 3.44
CA PRO A 91 -21.46 -9.68 3.48
C PRO A 91 -20.33 -10.59 4.01
N ALA A 92 -20.62 -11.42 5.01
CA ALA A 92 -19.64 -12.37 5.55
C ALA A 92 -19.17 -13.40 4.50
N ALA A 93 -20.05 -13.84 3.59
CA ALA A 93 -19.66 -14.73 2.50
C ALA A 93 -18.75 -14.03 1.48
N ILE A 94 -19.00 -12.75 1.23
CA ILE A 94 -18.14 -11.92 0.36
C ILE A 94 -16.76 -11.76 0.99
N ASP A 95 -16.71 -11.39 2.28
CA ASP A 95 -15.45 -11.22 3.03
C ASP A 95 -14.65 -12.52 3.08
N ALA A 96 -15.33 -13.67 3.32
CA ALA A 96 -14.68 -14.97 3.33
C ALA A 96 -14.06 -15.31 1.97
N THR A 97 -14.77 -15.07 0.87
CA THR A 97 -14.28 -15.33 -0.49
C THR A 97 -13.07 -14.44 -0.84
N LEU A 98 -13.11 -13.17 -0.46
CA LEU A 98 -11.99 -12.26 -0.65
C LEU A 98 -10.79 -12.65 0.21
N TYR A 99 -11.03 -13.07 1.45
CA TYR A 99 -9.98 -13.56 2.35
C TYR A 99 -9.32 -14.83 1.80
N ASP A 100 -10.11 -15.77 1.27
CA ASP A 100 -9.60 -16.99 0.62
C ASP A 100 -8.77 -16.68 -0.62
N ALA A 101 -9.15 -15.65 -1.39
CA ALA A 101 -8.48 -15.31 -2.64
C ALA A 101 -7.18 -14.52 -2.43
N ILE A 102 -7.20 -13.48 -1.58
CA ILE A 102 -6.11 -12.49 -1.48
C ILE A 102 -5.62 -12.23 -0.06
N GLY A 103 -6.28 -12.80 0.95
CA GLY A 103 -5.99 -12.54 2.37
C GLY A 103 -4.98 -13.51 3.00
N GLN A 104 -4.37 -14.41 2.22
CA GLN A 104 -3.43 -15.42 2.73
C GLN A 104 -4.03 -16.24 3.88
N ARG A 105 -5.24 -16.78 3.66
CA ARG A 105 -5.95 -17.55 4.68
C ARG A 105 -5.18 -18.78 5.10
N GLN A 106 -4.87 -18.90 6.39
CA GLN A 106 -4.31 -20.11 6.95
C GLN A 106 -5.43 -21.17 7.11
N VAL A 107 -5.39 -22.21 6.27
CA VAL A 107 -6.42 -23.27 6.24
C VAL A 107 -6.03 -24.47 7.09
N ALA A 108 -4.74 -24.70 7.32
CA ALA A 108 -4.24 -25.78 8.14
C ALA A 108 -2.86 -25.47 8.70
N GLN A 109 -2.49 -26.18 9.75
CA GLN A 109 -1.16 -26.17 10.32
C GLN A 109 -0.74 -27.62 10.54
N TYR A 110 0.48 -27.96 10.14
CA TYR A 110 1.05 -29.27 10.46
C TYR A 110 2.37 -29.13 11.19
N PHE A 111 2.65 -30.10 12.04
CA PHE A 111 3.81 -30.14 12.92
C PHE A 111 4.77 -31.22 12.44
N THR A 112 6.05 -30.89 12.45
CA THR A 112 7.15 -31.84 12.33
C THR A 112 7.86 -31.94 13.68
N GLN A 113 8.82 -32.82 13.79
CA GLN A 113 9.61 -32.93 15.04
C GLN A 113 10.41 -31.66 15.39
N LEU A 114 10.69 -30.81 14.41
CA LEU A 114 11.54 -29.62 14.57
C LEU A 114 10.79 -28.30 14.39
N ASN A 115 9.71 -28.27 13.57
CA ASN A 115 9.02 -27.04 13.17
C ASN A 115 7.52 -27.23 12.98
N SER A 116 6.79 -26.12 12.97
CA SER A 116 5.41 -26.07 12.50
C SER A 116 5.32 -25.27 11.21
N TYR A 117 4.42 -25.70 10.31
CA TYR A 117 4.21 -25.08 9.00
C TYR A 117 2.74 -24.76 8.83
N HIS A 118 2.45 -23.59 8.25
CA HIS A 118 1.11 -23.18 7.90
C HIS A 118 0.83 -23.48 6.42
N VAL A 119 -0.36 -23.99 6.14
CA VAL A 119 -0.88 -24.13 4.79
C VAL A 119 -1.72 -22.88 4.51
N VAL A 120 -1.31 -22.12 3.50
CA VAL A 120 -1.96 -20.86 3.12
C VAL A 120 -2.72 -21.07 1.82
N LEU A 121 -4.00 -20.66 1.81
CA LEU A 121 -4.84 -20.60 0.62
C LEU A 121 -4.81 -19.20 0.04
N GLU A 122 -4.44 -19.10 -1.24
CA GLU A 122 -4.47 -17.84 -1.99
C GLU A 122 -4.54 -18.13 -3.50
N VAL A 123 -4.95 -17.15 -4.29
CA VAL A 123 -4.84 -17.23 -5.75
C VAL A 123 -3.38 -17.07 -6.19
N THR A 124 -3.07 -17.56 -7.38
CA THR A 124 -1.70 -17.47 -7.91
C THR A 124 -1.22 -16.01 -8.00
N PRO A 125 0.08 -15.72 -7.77
CA PRO A 125 0.61 -14.35 -7.82
C PRO A 125 0.33 -13.59 -9.11
N ALA A 126 0.26 -14.28 -10.23
CA ALA A 126 -0.07 -13.67 -11.52
C ALA A 126 -1.51 -13.11 -11.55
N LEU A 127 -2.44 -13.77 -10.86
CA LEU A 127 -3.83 -13.29 -10.74
C LEU A 127 -3.97 -12.20 -9.69
N GLN A 128 -3.18 -12.22 -8.61
CA GLN A 128 -3.21 -11.17 -7.57
C GLN A 128 -2.82 -9.80 -8.12
N GLN A 129 -1.95 -9.75 -9.14
CA GLN A 129 -1.51 -8.52 -9.78
C GLN A 129 -2.48 -7.99 -10.84
N ASP A 130 -3.48 -8.79 -11.23
CA ASP A 130 -4.46 -8.44 -12.26
C ASP A 130 -5.72 -7.84 -11.60
N PRO A 131 -6.04 -6.54 -11.83
CA PRO A 131 -7.29 -5.93 -11.34
C PRO A 131 -8.54 -6.67 -11.82
N ALA A 132 -8.47 -7.42 -12.93
CA ALA A 132 -9.55 -8.25 -13.42
C ALA A 132 -9.84 -9.48 -12.53
N LEU A 133 -9.01 -9.76 -11.52
CA LEU A 133 -9.25 -10.83 -10.54
C LEU A 133 -10.67 -10.76 -9.97
N PHE A 134 -11.12 -9.58 -9.56
CA PHE A 134 -12.43 -9.42 -8.93
C PHE A 134 -13.61 -9.79 -9.83
N SER A 135 -13.45 -9.75 -11.15
CA SER A 135 -14.44 -10.21 -12.12
C SER A 135 -14.44 -11.72 -12.32
N LYS A 136 -13.35 -12.38 -11.91
CA LYS A 136 -13.17 -13.85 -12.02
C LYS A 136 -13.54 -14.60 -10.73
N LEU A 137 -13.86 -13.86 -9.65
CA LEU A 137 -14.34 -14.45 -8.41
C LEU A 137 -15.85 -14.68 -8.46
N TYR A 138 -16.29 -15.83 -8.00
CA TYR A 138 -17.69 -16.23 -7.97
C TYR A 138 -18.10 -16.66 -6.57
N LEU A 139 -19.35 -16.36 -6.22
CA LEU A 139 -19.99 -16.84 -4.99
C LEU A 139 -21.19 -17.69 -5.35
N SER A 140 -21.41 -18.76 -4.57
CA SER A 140 -22.59 -19.59 -4.72
C SER A 140 -23.79 -18.91 -4.09
N SER A 141 -24.87 -18.71 -4.84
CA SER A 141 -26.14 -18.22 -4.30
C SER A 141 -26.84 -19.36 -3.54
N PRO A 142 -27.11 -19.20 -2.24
CA PRO A 142 -27.87 -20.21 -1.49
C PRO A 142 -29.34 -20.31 -1.92
N ILE A 143 -29.88 -19.30 -2.59
CA ILE A 143 -31.28 -19.28 -3.09
C ILE A 143 -31.40 -20.05 -4.39
N THR A 144 -30.51 -19.79 -5.36
CA THR A 144 -30.61 -20.34 -6.73
C THR A 144 -29.67 -21.52 -6.97
N GLY A 145 -28.66 -21.75 -6.10
CA GLY A 145 -27.60 -22.72 -6.28
C GLY A 145 -26.61 -22.36 -7.41
N GLN A 146 -26.77 -21.21 -8.05
CA GLN A 146 -25.93 -20.77 -9.15
C GLN A 146 -24.71 -20.00 -8.70
N GLN A 147 -23.65 -20.05 -9.48
CA GLN A 147 -22.46 -19.24 -9.26
C GLN A 147 -22.69 -17.80 -9.79
N VAL A 148 -22.58 -16.82 -8.91
CA VAL A 148 -22.80 -15.40 -9.22
C VAL A 148 -21.43 -14.70 -9.20
N PRO A 149 -21.04 -14.00 -10.29
CA PRO A 149 -19.80 -13.24 -10.30
C PRO A 149 -19.81 -12.14 -9.22
N LEU A 150 -18.69 -11.94 -8.54
CA LEU A 150 -18.53 -10.88 -7.54
C LEU A 150 -18.85 -9.50 -8.10
N SER A 151 -18.50 -9.24 -9.36
CA SER A 151 -18.77 -7.99 -10.07
C SER A 151 -20.26 -7.66 -10.22
N THR A 152 -21.16 -8.61 -9.98
CA THR A 152 -22.61 -8.39 -10.02
C THR A 152 -23.09 -7.46 -8.91
N PHE A 153 -22.47 -7.51 -7.74
CA PHE A 153 -22.86 -6.77 -6.54
C PHE A 153 -21.69 -6.04 -5.84
N VAL A 154 -20.48 -6.07 -6.42
CA VAL A 154 -19.33 -5.33 -5.93
C VAL A 154 -18.77 -4.44 -7.02
N LYS A 155 -18.63 -3.16 -6.73
CA LYS A 155 -17.91 -2.21 -7.57
C LYS A 155 -16.49 -2.05 -7.06
N VAL A 156 -15.52 -2.18 -7.95
CA VAL A 156 -14.09 -2.05 -7.65
C VAL A 156 -13.60 -0.71 -8.19
N ASP A 157 -12.99 0.09 -7.32
CA ASP A 157 -12.34 1.36 -7.67
C ASP A 157 -10.83 1.22 -7.42
N THR A 158 -10.05 1.21 -8.49
CA THR A 158 -8.59 1.13 -8.47
C THR A 158 -7.91 2.49 -8.71
N SER A 159 -8.70 3.57 -8.79
CA SER A 159 -8.16 4.92 -9.02
C SER A 159 -7.53 5.54 -7.77
N LYS A 160 -7.84 5.00 -6.61
CA LYS A 160 -7.34 5.48 -5.32
C LYS A 160 -6.01 4.87 -4.97
N THR A 161 -5.19 5.64 -4.26
CA THR A 161 -3.95 5.17 -3.65
C THR A 161 -4.11 5.02 -2.15
N ALA A 162 -3.29 4.16 -1.56
CA ALA A 162 -3.23 3.96 -0.11
C ALA A 162 -1.86 4.38 0.44
N TYR A 163 -1.80 4.57 1.75
CA TYR A 163 -0.55 4.79 2.44
C TYR A 163 0.16 3.45 2.67
N LEU A 164 1.41 3.33 2.22
CA LEU A 164 2.27 2.19 2.59
C LEU A 164 2.75 2.33 4.03
N SER A 165 3.10 3.56 4.43
CA SER A 165 3.49 3.87 5.79
C SER A 165 3.14 5.31 6.12
N ILE A 166 2.84 5.57 7.39
CA ILE A 166 2.66 6.90 7.94
C ILE A 166 3.69 7.08 9.05
N SER A 167 4.65 7.97 8.81
CA SER A 167 5.64 8.33 9.82
C SER A 167 5.00 9.21 10.89
N HIS A 168 5.45 9.08 12.14
CA HIS A 168 5.02 9.92 13.24
C HIS A 168 6.22 10.54 13.94
N GLN A 169 6.04 11.77 14.43
CA GLN A 169 6.93 12.43 15.37
C GLN A 169 6.16 12.74 16.65
N GLY A 170 6.47 12.01 17.72
CA GLY A 170 5.61 12.00 18.90
C GLY A 170 4.26 11.37 18.56
N GLN A 171 3.17 12.11 18.82
CA GLN A 171 1.79 11.67 18.57
C GLN A 171 1.23 12.15 17.22
N PHE A 172 1.97 12.95 16.48
CA PHE A 172 1.49 13.56 15.25
C PHE A 172 2.05 12.86 14.00
N PRO A 173 1.24 12.69 12.96
CA PRO A 173 1.73 12.34 11.63
C PRO A 173 2.82 13.30 11.18
N ALA A 174 3.84 12.76 10.53
CA ALA A 174 5.01 13.52 10.12
C ALA A 174 5.50 13.11 8.74
N VAL A 175 5.98 14.09 7.97
CA VAL A 175 6.69 13.88 6.71
C VAL A 175 8.04 14.57 6.78
N THR A 176 9.11 13.84 6.48
CA THR A 176 10.47 14.36 6.45
C THR A 176 10.95 14.54 5.02
N ILE A 177 11.51 15.70 4.75
CA ILE A 177 12.12 16.08 3.47
C ILE A 177 13.61 16.28 3.68
#